data_c657b2e14f347e60d0be4999202420a0
#
_entry.id   c657b2e14f347e60d0be4999202420a0
#
_cell.length_a   1.000
_cell.length_b   1.000
_cell.length_c   1.000
_cell.angle_alpha   90.00
_cell.angle_beta   90.00
_cell.angle_gamma   90.00
#
_symmetry.space_group_name_H-M   'P 1'
#
loop_
_entity.id
_entity.type
_entity.pdbx_description
1 polymer ?
#
loop_
_entity_poly.entity_id
_entity_poly.type
_entity_poly.pdbx_seq_one_letter_code
_entity_poly.pdbx_strand_id
1 'polypeptide(L)'
;MTIALHEVFGVGKERLDKVTRRKDEINGELMRRMALPAKNRKAQLDEAEKWLVGLLPEGVVSVFRIPVVKGVPRKRREVQLKMAIDKAATLEWRGYAAACAQVLGFGPQRLEKLRQETIANFGQLNEWVEQDGVDVAMEMLCRCARDAYKTDVQVEDVPDEAVLERQRRETAAMVRQLEVQAVRQEVSRMRVPCVLPLSEAAMREKVEAVNACFDAATTGAATGSNLSPLRSGYASALQSSPDMGAKDQGGR
;
A
#
# COMPACT_ATOMS: atom_id res chain seq x y z
N MET A 1 -3.34 0.01 -16.45
CA MET A 1 -4.11 1.27 -16.43
C MET A 1 -3.58 2.28 -17.45
N THR A 2 -2.32 2.64 -17.45
CA THR A 2 -1.72 3.60 -18.39
C THR A 2 -1.87 3.16 -19.85
N ILE A 3 -1.60 1.89 -20.15
CA ILE A 3 -1.79 1.29 -21.46
C ILE A 3 -3.26 1.43 -21.90
N ALA A 4 -4.21 1.07 -21.03
CA ALA A 4 -5.63 1.21 -21.31
C ALA A 4 -6.06 2.67 -21.56
N LEU A 5 -5.46 3.65 -20.84
CA LEU A 5 -5.68 5.08 -21.11
C LEU A 5 -5.21 5.46 -22.52
N HIS A 6 -4.08 4.96 -22.95
CA HIS A 6 -3.54 5.24 -24.27
C HIS A 6 -4.40 4.60 -25.37
N GLU A 7 -4.67 3.31 -25.24
CA GLU A 7 -5.39 2.52 -26.25
C GLU A 7 -6.84 2.97 -26.43
N VAL A 8 -7.56 3.18 -25.34
CA VAL A 8 -9.02 3.45 -25.38
C VAL A 8 -9.34 4.93 -25.59
N PHE A 9 -8.51 5.81 -25.05
CA PHE A 9 -8.79 7.25 -25.04
C PHE A 9 -7.76 8.10 -25.78
N GLY A 10 -6.74 7.49 -26.39
CA GLY A 10 -5.70 8.18 -27.13
C GLY A 10 -4.91 9.17 -26.28
N VAL A 11 -4.78 8.89 -24.97
CA VAL A 11 -4.05 9.80 -24.06
C VAL A 11 -2.57 9.68 -24.34
N GLY A 12 -1.96 10.76 -24.82
CA GLY A 12 -0.53 10.81 -25.10
C GLY A 12 0.33 11.06 -23.86
N LYS A 13 1.66 10.89 -24.02
CA LYS A 13 2.68 10.94 -22.97
C LYS A 13 2.51 12.09 -21.98
N GLU A 14 2.42 13.34 -22.46
CA GLU A 14 2.33 14.49 -21.55
C GLU A 14 1.13 14.45 -20.60
N ARG A 15 0.00 13.93 -21.08
CA ARG A 15 -1.19 13.76 -20.23
C ARG A 15 -1.05 12.57 -19.31
N LEU A 16 -0.42 11.49 -19.76
CA LEU A 16 -0.09 10.33 -18.92
C LEU A 16 0.82 10.76 -17.78
N ASP A 17 1.87 11.53 -18.05
CA ASP A 17 2.80 12.05 -17.04
C ASP A 17 2.08 12.94 -16.00
N LYS A 18 1.12 13.77 -16.45
CA LYS A 18 0.30 14.58 -15.52
C LYS A 18 -0.57 13.70 -14.62
N VAL A 19 -1.19 12.66 -15.18
CA VAL A 19 -2.00 11.71 -14.40
C VAL A 19 -1.13 10.96 -13.39
N THR A 20 0.03 10.47 -13.82
CA THR A 20 0.97 9.76 -12.95
C THR A 20 1.44 10.65 -11.81
N ARG A 21 1.88 11.87 -12.09
CA ARG A 21 2.27 12.85 -11.07
C ARG A 21 1.13 13.11 -10.07
N ARG A 22 -0.09 13.31 -10.58
CA ARG A 22 -1.24 13.54 -9.70
C ARG A 22 -1.57 12.33 -8.84
N LYS A 23 -1.47 11.13 -9.39
CA LYS A 23 -1.62 9.87 -8.65
C LYS A 23 -0.57 9.79 -7.53
N ASP A 24 0.68 10.12 -7.81
CA ASP A 24 1.76 10.07 -6.83
C ASP A 24 1.56 11.08 -5.69
N GLU A 25 1.03 12.27 -5.99
CA GLU A 25 0.62 13.24 -4.97
C GLU A 25 -0.50 12.68 -4.07
N ILE A 26 -1.51 12.05 -4.67
CA ILE A 26 -2.62 11.41 -3.93
C ILE A 26 -2.10 10.28 -3.05
N ASN A 27 -1.22 9.43 -3.59
CA ASN A 27 -0.62 8.32 -2.85
C ASN A 27 0.26 8.85 -1.70
N GLY A 28 1.04 9.91 -1.92
CA GLY A 28 1.83 10.56 -0.89
C GLY A 28 0.96 11.12 0.25
N GLU A 29 -0.19 11.70 -0.07
CA GLU A 29 -1.13 12.18 0.95
C GLU A 29 -1.82 11.02 1.70
N LEU A 30 -2.20 9.95 0.98
CA LEU A 30 -2.73 8.73 1.59
C LEU A 30 -1.73 8.13 2.59
N MET A 31 -0.48 8.00 2.19
CA MET A 31 0.59 7.49 3.06
C MET A 31 0.80 8.38 4.29
N ARG A 32 0.78 9.70 4.14
CA ARG A 32 0.85 10.64 5.26
C ARG A 32 -0.29 10.44 6.26
N ARG A 33 -1.53 10.30 5.76
CA ARG A 33 -2.71 10.05 6.61
C ARG A 33 -2.62 8.70 7.32
N MET A 34 -2.10 7.69 6.64
CA MET A 34 -1.87 6.36 7.22
C MET A 34 -0.72 6.33 8.22
N ALA A 35 0.26 7.22 8.14
CA ALA A 35 1.42 7.28 9.03
C ALA A 35 1.17 8.10 10.31
N LEU A 36 0.10 8.88 10.41
CA LEU A 36 -0.21 9.65 11.60
C LEU A 36 -0.39 8.73 12.82
N PRO A 37 0.16 9.10 13.99
CA PRO A 37 -0.05 8.33 15.20
C PRO A 37 -1.51 8.41 15.64
N ALA A 38 -2.15 7.26 15.84
CA ALA A 38 -3.53 7.20 16.29
C ALA A 38 -3.69 6.16 17.40
N LYS A 39 -4.55 6.48 18.38
CA LYS A 39 -4.94 5.54 19.44
C LYS A 39 -5.62 4.29 18.86
N ASN A 40 -6.34 4.44 17.76
CA ASN A 40 -6.99 3.35 17.05
C ASN A 40 -6.51 3.30 15.60
N ARG A 41 -5.52 2.46 15.33
CA ARG A 41 -4.92 2.26 14.00
C ARG A 41 -5.93 1.85 12.94
N LYS A 42 -6.91 1.01 13.29
CA LYS A 42 -7.93 0.57 12.36
C LYS A 42 -8.82 1.74 11.93
N ALA A 43 -9.31 2.53 12.87
CA ALA A 43 -10.14 3.70 12.56
C ALA A 43 -9.39 4.71 11.66
N GLN A 44 -8.10 4.91 11.90
CA GLN A 44 -7.25 5.76 11.07
C GLN A 44 -7.13 5.25 9.63
N LEU A 45 -6.91 3.95 9.45
CA LEU A 45 -6.84 3.34 8.12
C LEU A 45 -8.18 3.46 7.40
N ASP A 46 -9.29 3.22 8.10
CA ASP A 46 -10.64 3.35 7.56
C ASP A 46 -10.94 4.82 7.15
N GLU A 47 -10.47 5.79 7.93
CA GLU A 47 -10.60 7.22 7.60
C GLU A 47 -9.75 7.62 6.39
N ALA A 48 -8.51 7.14 6.30
CA ALA A 48 -7.66 7.36 5.15
C ALA A 48 -8.26 6.76 3.86
N GLU A 49 -8.84 5.54 3.95
CA GLU A 49 -9.54 4.93 2.82
C GLU A 49 -10.81 5.70 2.44
N LYS A 50 -11.60 6.18 3.41
CA LYS A 50 -12.77 7.03 3.16
C LYS A 50 -12.40 8.33 2.47
N TRP A 51 -11.30 8.96 2.89
CA TRP A 51 -10.80 10.15 2.22
C TRP A 51 -10.48 9.88 0.75
N LEU A 52 -9.78 8.76 0.46
CA LEU A 52 -9.44 8.39 -0.91
C LEU A 52 -10.69 8.12 -1.77
N VAL A 53 -11.70 7.44 -1.21
CA VAL A 53 -12.99 7.21 -1.88
C VAL A 53 -13.71 8.54 -2.13
N GLY A 54 -13.63 9.50 -1.21
CA GLY A 54 -14.22 10.84 -1.35
C GLY A 54 -13.60 11.68 -2.48
N LEU A 55 -12.44 11.28 -3.03
CA LEU A 55 -11.86 11.94 -4.21
C LEU A 55 -12.45 11.43 -5.54
N LEU A 56 -13.18 10.32 -5.51
CA LEU A 56 -13.80 9.74 -6.70
C LEU A 56 -15.09 10.47 -7.05
N PRO A 57 -15.40 10.64 -8.34
CA PRO A 57 -16.72 11.09 -8.76
C PRO A 57 -17.82 10.16 -8.27
N GLU A 58 -18.99 10.69 -8.02
CA GLU A 58 -20.16 9.91 -7.63
C GLU A 58 -20.51 8.85 -8.70
N GLY A 59 -20.87 7.64 -8.25
CA GLY A 59 -21.21 6.52 -9.13
C GLY A 59 -20.01 5.72 -9.66
N VAL A 60 -18.77 6.05 -9.28
CA VAL A 60 -17.60 5.27 -9.68
C VAL A 60 -17.49 3.99 -8.85
N VAL A 61 -17.29 2.84 -9.52
CA VAL A 61 -16.99 1.57 -8.85
C VAL A 61 -15.61 1.67 -8.18
N SER A 62 -15.60 1.69 -6.86
CA SER A 62 -14.38 1.90 -6.05
C SER A 62 -13.56 0.64 -5.82
N VAL A 63 -14.05 -0.54 -6.25
CA VAL A 63 -13.37 -1.83 -6.04
C VAL A 63 -12.74 -2.30 -7.34
N PHE A 64 -11.50 -2.78 -7.24
CA PHE A 64 -10.76 -3.37 -8.35
C PHE A 64 -10.22 -4.74 -7.94
N ARG A 65 -10.50 -5.75 -8.74
CA ARG A 65 -10.01 -7.12 -8.52
C ARG A 65 -9.23 -7.57 -9.73
N ILE A 66 -8.03 -8.07 -9.49
CA ILE A 66 -7.18 -8.61 -10.55
C ILE A 66 -7.70 -10.03 -10.91
N PRO A 67 -7.93 -10.33 -12.19
CA PRO A 67 -8.28 -11.68 -12.62
C PRO A 67 -7.24 -12.71 -12.15
N VAL A 68 -7.69 -13.90 -11.80
CA VAL A 68 -6.80 -14.99 -11.36
C VAL A 68 -6.28 -15.74 -12.57
N VAL A 69 -4.97 -15.91 -12.68
CA VAL A 69 -4.31 -16.60 -13.81
C VAL A 69 -4.65 -18.08 -13.84
N LYS A 70 -4.57 -18.76 -12.71
CA LYS A 70 -4.81 -20.21 -12.59
C LYS A 70 -5.60 -20.57 -11.34
N GLY A 71 -6.77 -21.15 -11.57
CA GLY A 71 -7.56 -21.80 -10.53
C GLY A 71 -8.03 -20.87 -9.41
N VAL A 72 -8.97 -21.35 -8.61
CA VAL A 72 -9.44 -20.63 -7.42
C VAL A 72 -8.47 -20.91 -6.27
N PRO A 73 -7.98 -19.89 -5.53
CA PRO A 73 -7.14 -20.09 -4.36
C PRO A 73 -7.85 -21.00 -3.34
N ARG A 74 -7.24 -22.11 -3.00
CA ARG A 74 -7.84 -23.11 -2.06
C ARG A 74 -7.15 -23.12 -0.71
N LYS A 75 -5.84 -22.87 -0.68
CA LYS A 75 -5.09 -22.85 0.57
C LYS A 75 -5.26 -21.51 1.29
N ARG A 76 -5.32 -21.55 2.60
CA ARG A 76 -5.47 -20.33 3.43
C ARG A 76 -4.46 -19.23 3.07
N ARG A 77 -3.21 -19.61 2.82
CA ARG A 77 -2.14 -18.67 2.43
C ARG A 77 -2.42 -18.02 1.06
N GLU A 78 -2.88 -18.80 0.09
CA GLU A 78 -3.23 -18.31 -1.25
C GLU A 78 -4.41 -17.34 -1.21
N VAL A 79 -5.44 -17.67 -0.40
CA VAL A 79 -6.59 -16.79 -0.17
C VAL A 79 -6.15 -15.48 0.48
N GLN A 80 -5.32 -15.53 1.52
CA GLN A 80 -4.80 -14.33 2.18
C GLN A 80 -3.97 -13.46 1.22
N LEU A 81 -3.11 -14.09 0.41
CA LEU A 81 -2.33 -13.39 -0.60
C LEU A 81 -3.23 -12.72 -1.65
N LYS A 82 -4.23 -13.44 -2.16
CA LYS A 82 -5.21 -12.89 -3.11
C LYS A 82 -5.96 -11.70 -2.52
N MET A 83 -6.41 -11.79 -1.28
CA MET A 83 -7.07 -10.68 -0.59
C MET A 83 -6.14 -9.46 -0.44
N ALA A 84 -4.88 -9.67 -0.12
CA ALA A 84 -3.90 -8.60 -0.03
C ALA A 84 -3.64 -7.93 -1.39
N ILE A 85 -3.50 -8.73 -2.46
CA ILE A 85 -3.34 -8.25 -3.83
C ILE A 85 -4.59 -7.44 -4.27
N ASP A 86 -5.79 -7.94 -4.04
CA ASP A 86 -7.02 -7.23 -4.41
C ASP A 86 -7.20 -5.93 -3.62
N LYS A 87 -6.79 -5.91 -2.35
CA LYS A 87 -6.79 -4.68 -1.55
C LYS A 87 -5.80 -3.66 -2.11
N ALA A 88 -4.58 -4.07 -2.41
CA ALA A 88 -3.56 -3.19 -3.01
C ALA A 88 -4.02 -2.66 -4.38
N ALA A 89 -4.54 -3.53 -5.24
CA ALA A 89 -5.07 -3.16 -6.54
C ALA A 89 -6.26 -2.18 -6.44
N THR A 90 -7.11 -2.35 -5.44
CA THR A 90 -8.23 -1.44 -5.17
C THR A 90 -7.74 -0.06 -4.74
N LEU A 91 -6.73 0.04 -3.89
CA LEU A 91 -6.14 1.32 -3.49
C LEU A 91 -5.49 2.02 -4.68
N GLU A 92 -4.72 1.29 -5.46
CA GLU A 92 -4.07 1.80 -6.68
C GLU A 92 -5.11 2.28 -7.71
N TRP A 93 -6.18 1.53 -7.91
CA TRP A 93 -7.29 1.92 -8.77
C TRP A 93 -7.94 3.23 -8.32
N ARG A 94 -8.25 3.36 -7.03
CA ARG A 94 -8.87 4.57 -6.47
C ARG A 94 -7.99 5.81 -6.68
N GLY A 95 -6.69 5.70 -6.40
CA GLY A 95 -5.74 6.78 -6.63
C GLY A 95 -5.65 7.17 -8.10
N TYR A 96 -5.60 6.17 -8.99
CA TYR A 96 -5.52 6.38 -10.43
C TYR A 96 -6.82 6.98 -11.00
N ALA A 97 -7.98 6.47 -10.61
CA ALA A 97 -9.28 6.98 -11.02
C ALA A 97 -9.50 8.42 -10.55
N ALA A 98 -9.11 8.76 -9.31
CA ALA A 98 -9.16 10.11 -8.79
C ALA A 98 -8.24 11.05 -9.60
N ALA A 99 -7.03 10.62 -9.94
CA ALA A 99 -6.11 11.38 -10.78
C ALA A 99 -6.68 11.61 -12.19
N CYS A 100 -7.25 10.58 -12.82
CA CYS A 100 -7.91 10.70 -14.12
C CYS A 100 -9.11 11.66 -14.08
N ALA A 101 -9.92 11.60 -13.02
CA ALA A 101 -11.04 12.53 -12.85
C ALA A 101 -10.56 13.97 -12.75
N GLN A 102 -9.51 14.23 -11.97
CA GLN A 102 -9.00 15.58 -11.71
C GLN A 102 -8.20 16.17 -12.89
N VAL A 103 -7.41 15.34 -13.58
CA VAL A 103 -6.51 15.81 -14.65
C VAL A 103 -7.19 15.78 -16.02
N LEU A 104 -7.98 14.74 -16.29
CA LEU A 104 -8.62 14.51 -17.61
C LEU A 104 -10.11 14.84 -17.62
N GLY A 105 -10.71 15.16 -16.47
CA GLY A 105 -12.14 15.39 -16.35
C GLY A 105 -12.98 14.14 -16.62
N PHE A 106 -12.47 12.96 -16.26
CA PHE A 106 -13.20 11.71 -16.50
C PHE A 106 -14.35 11.56 -15.50
N GLY A 107 -15.56 11.43 -16.06
CA GLY A 107 -16.74 11.06 -15.27
C GLY A 107 -16.85 9.53 -15.08
N PRO A 108 -17.91 9.08 -14.34
CA PRO A 108 -18.09 7.68 -13.97
C PRO A 108 -18.06 6.70 -15.15
N GLN A 109 -18.71 7.05 -16.27
CA GLN A 109 -18.77 6.19 -17.45
C GLN A 109 -17.39 5.94 -18.09
N ARG A 110 -16.56 6.99 -18.20
CA ARG A 110 -15.20 6.85 -18.76
C ARG A 110 -14.30 6.09 -17.80
N LEU A 111 -14.45 6.29 -16.50
CA LEU A 111 -13.70 5.55 -15.49
C LEU A 111 -14.10 4.08 -15.46
N GLU A 112 -15.39 3.77 -15.62
CA GLU A 112 -15.85 2.38 -15.73
C GLU A 112 -15.30 1.70 -16.99
N LYS A 113 -15.32 2.39 -18.15
CA LYS A 113 -14.70 1.87 -19.36
C LYS A 113 -13.20 1.62 -19.18
N LEU A 114 -12.47 2.56 -18.54
CA LEU A 114 -11.06 2.39 -18.21
C LEU A 114 -10.82 1.18 -17.28
N ARG A 115 -11.70 0.98 -16.29
CA ARG A 115 -11.63 -0.14 -15.36
C ARG A 115 -11.79 -1.48 -16.10
N GLN A 116 -12.80 -1.59 -16.94
CA GLN A 116 -13.08 -2.79 -17.73
C GLN A 116 -11.93 -3.13 -18.66
N GLU A 117 -11.40 -2.14 -19.37
CA GLU A 117 -10.26 -2.33 -20.27
C GLU A 117 -8.99 -2.74 -19.51
N THR A 118 -8.76 -2.14 -18.35
CA THR A 118 -7.63 -2.55 -17.51
C THR A 118 -7.77 -4.01 -17.06
N ILE A 119 -8.97 -4.46 -16.74
CA ILE A 119 -9.24 -5.87 -16.42
C ILE A 119 -9.00 -6.78 -17.63
N ALA A 120 -9.44 -6.35 -18.82
CA ALA A 120 -9.20 -7.08 -20.06
C ALA A 120 -7.70 -7.22 -20.35
N ASN A 121 -6.91 -6.15 -20.19
CA ASN A 121 -5.46 -6.19 -20.36
C ASN A 121 -4.77 -7.13 -19.35
N PHE A 122 -5.28 -7.24 -18.13
CA PHE A 122 -4.80 -8.26 -17.20
C PHE A 122 -5.17 -9.68 -17.66
N GLY A 123 -6.35 -9.87 -18.24
CA GLY A 123 -6.76 -11.14 -18.86
C GLY A 123 -5.79 -11.54 -19.97
N GLN A 124 -5.49 -10.62 -20.88
CA GLN A 124 -4.56 -10.84 -21.98
C GLN A 124 -3.13 -11.11 -21.50
N LEU A 125 -2.66 -10.39 -20.50
CA LEU A 125 -1.35 -10.67 -19.88
C LEU A 125 -1.29 -12.09 -19.32
N ASN A 126 -2.38 -12.54 -18.67
CA ASN A 126 -2.48 -13.90 -18.16
C ASN A 126 -2.43 -14.95 -19.27
N GLU A 127 -3.09 -14.70 -20.40
CA GLU A 127 -3.04 -15.56 -21.58
C GLU A 127 -1.62 -15.67 -22.13
N TRP A 128 -0.90 -14.56 -22.26
CA TRP A 128 0.50 -14.57 -22.68
C TRP A 128 1.40 -15.35 -21.71
N VAL A 129 1.19 -15.17 -20.39
CA VAL A 129 1.93 -15.94 -19.39
C VAL A 129 1.67 -17.44 -19.50
N GLU A 130 0.46 -17.86 -19.85
CA GLU A 130 0.10 -19.27 -20.02
C GLU A 130 0.65 -19.87 -21.32
N GLN A 131 0.68 -19.10 -22.39
CA GLN A 131 1.10 -19.55 -23.71
C GLN A 131 2.62 -19.51 -23.90
N ASP A 132 3.24 -18.38 -23.53
CA ASP A 132 4.62 -18.06 -23.89
C ASP A 132 5.55 -17.94 -22.69
N GLY A 133 5.01 -17.99 -21.47
CA GLY A 133 5.76 -17.80 -20.24
C GLY A 133 5.87 -16.36 -19.77
N VAL A 134 6.38 -16.19 -18.54
CA VAL A 134 6.41 -14.89 -17.85
C VAL A 134 7.32 -13.89 -18.57
N ASP A 135 8.50 -14.32 -19.01
CA ASP A 135 9.50 -13.42 -19.62
C ASP A 135 8.99 -12.81 -20.92
N VAL A 136 8.38 -13.63 -21.78
CA VAL A 136 7.80 -13.17 -23.06
C VAL A 136 6.60 -12.24 -22.79
N ALA A 137 5.72 -12.61 -21.86
CA ALA A 137 4.58 -11.80 -21.47
C ALA A 137 5.01 -10.42 -20.94
N MET A 138 6.08 -10.36 -20.15
CA MET A 138 6.62 -9.10 -19.65
C MET A 138 7.23 -8.25 -20.76
N GLU A 139 7.93 -8.85 -21.73
CA GLU A 139 8.43 -8.12 -22.89
C GLU A 139 7.29 -7.58 -23.77
N MET A 140 6.22 -8.33 -23.97
CA MET A 140 5.01 -7.84 -24.66
C MET A 140 4.38 -6.66 -23.94
N LEU A 141 4.26 -6.73 -22.60
CA LEU A 141 3.77 -5.64 -21.77
C LEU A 141 4.66 -4.38 -21.90
N CYS A 142 6.00 -4.56 -21.92
CA CYS A 142 6.94 -3.46 -22.14
C CYS A 142 6.77 -2.83 -23.52
N ARG A 143 6.51 -3.60 -24.57
CA ARG A 143 6.22 -3.05 -25.91
C ARG A 143 4.98 -2.17 -25.90
N CYS A 144 3.88 -2.63 -25.29
CA CYS A 144 2.67 -1.81 -25.12
C CYS A 144 2.96 -0.53 -24.32
N ALA A 145 3.81 -0.61 -23.27
CA ALA A 145 4.19 0.56 -22.49
C ALA A 145 5.07 1.53 -23.29
N ARG A 146 6.03 1.04 -24.09
CA ARG A 146 6.85 1.87 -25.00
C ARG A 146 5.97 2.64 -25.97
N ASP A 147 4.95 1.99 -26.53
CA ASP A 147 4.01 2.64 -27.44
C ASP A 147 3.22 3.75 -26.76
N ALA A 148 2.73 3.51 -25.53
CA ALA A 148 1.96 4.48 -24.77
C ALA A 148 2.79 5.70 -24.35
N TYR A 149 4.01 5.47 -23.88
CA TYR A 149 4.88 6.53 -23.37
C TYR A 149 5.81 7.13 -24.42
N LYS A 150 5.94 6.49 -25.60
CA LYS A 150 6.95 6.86 -26.62
C LYS A 150 8.36 6.98 -26.05
N THR A 151 8.69 6.09 -25.12
CA THR A 151 9.96 6.06 -24.38
C THR A 151 10.42 4.61 -24.30
N ASP A 152 11.72 4.37 -24.27
CA ASP A 152 12.25 3.03 -24.05
C ASP A 152 11.95 2.58 -22.62
N VAL A 153 11.11 1.54 -22.50
CA VAL A 153 10.74 0.90 -21.24
C VAL A 153 11.36 -0.50 -21.27
N GLN A 154 12.18 -0.81 -20.29
CA GLN A 154 12.83 -2.11 -20.16
C GLN A 154 12.26 -2.84 -18.93
N VAL A 155 12.24 -4.17 -18.99
CA VAL A 155 12.01 -5.01 -17.81
C VAL A 155 13.23 -4.89 -16.92
N GLU A 156 13.06 -4.40 -15.71
CA GLU A 156 14.11 -4.53 -14.70
C GLU A 156 14.14 -5.98 -14.23
N ASP A 157 15.31 -6.59 -14.26
CA ASP A 157 15.50 -7.90 -13.65
C ASP A 157 15.10 -7.83 -12.17
N VAL A 158 14.46 -8.89 -11.69
CA VAL A 158 14.08 -8.98 -10.27
C VAL A 158 15.36 -8.79 -9.45
N PRO A 159 15.44 -7.74 -8.62
CA PRO A 159 16.64 -7.48 -7.85
C PRO A 159 16.98 -8.69 -7.01
N ASP A 160 18.28 -9.01 -6.94
CA ASP A 160 18.81 -10.05 -6.06
C ASP A 160 18.18 -9.93 -4.66
N GLU A 161 17.94 -11.07 -3.99
CA GLU A 161 17.26 -11.11 -2.69
C GLU A 161 17.91 -10.15 -1.67
N ALA A 162 19.22 -9.96 -1.75
CA ALA A 162 19.98 -8.99 -0.96
C ALA A 162 19.54 -7.54 -1.24
N VAL A 163 19.24 -7.19 -2.50
CA VAL A 163 18.76 -5.86 -2.90
C VAL A 163 17.33 -5.65 -2.42
N LEU A 164 16.47 -6.66 -2.55
CA LEU A 164 15.09 -6.61 -2.03
C LEU A 164 15.07 -6.44 -0.51
N GLU A 165 15.95 -7.12 0.20
CA GLU A 165 16.04 -6.98 1.65
C GLU A 165 16.58 -5.60 2.06
N ARG A 166 17.54 -5.05 1.33
CA ARG A 166 18.01 -3.68 1.50
C ARG A 166 16.89 -2.67 1.28
N GLN A 167 16.13 -2.79 0.20
CA GLN A 167 14.98 -1.94 -0.08
C GLN A 167 13.91 -2.03 1.01
N ARG A 168 13.63 -3.24 1.54
CA ARG A 168 12.71 -3.43 2.68
C ARG A 168 13.20 -2.70 3.93
N ARG A 169 14.51 -2.75 4.23
CA ARG A 169 15.11 -2.04 5.36
C ARG A 169 15.04 -0.52 5.18
N GLU A 170 15.34 -0.03 3.99
CA GLU A 170 15.26 1.39 3.64
C GLU A 170 13.81 1.91 3.74
N THR A 171 12.85 1.16 3.21
CA THR A 171 11.43 1.48 3.32
C THR A 171 10.97 1.50 4.79
N ALA A 172 11.37 0.52 5.58
CA ALA A 172 11.06 0.48 7.00
C ALA A 172 11.69 1.65 7.78
N ALA A 173 12.92 2.04 7.42
CA ALA A 173 13.59 3.21 8.00
C ALA A 173 12.87 4.52 7.63
N MET A 174 12.43 4.66 6.38
CA MET A 174 11.66 5.82 5.92
C MET A 174 10.32 5.92 6.64
N VAL A 175 9.59 4.80 6.80
CA VAL A 175 8.33 4.77 7.56
C VAL A 175 8.56 5.21 9.01
N ARG A 176 9.61 4.73 9.67
CA ARG A 176 9.96 5.16 11.03
C ARG A 176 10.29 6.65 11.10
N GLN A 177 11.02 7.19 10.11
CA GLN A 177 11.30 8.63 10.05
C GLN A 177 10.01 9.45 9.91
N LEU A 178 9.08 9.02 9.06
CA LEU A 178 7.79 9.67 8.90
C LEU A 178 6.96 9.60 10.19
N GLU A 179 6.97 8.48 10.89
CA GLU A 179 6.31 8.34 12.19
C GLU A 179 6.91 9.30 13.23
N VAL A 180 8.24 9.39 13.33
CA VAL A 180 8.92 10.32 14.23
C VAL A 180 8.63 11.79 13.87
N GLN A 181 8.60 12.13 12.57
CA GLN A 181 8.25 13.47 12.13
C GLN A 181 6.79 13.81 12.46
N ALA A 182 5.87 12.85 12.25
CA ALA A 182 4.46 13.04 12.58
C ALA A 182 4.26 13.27 14.09
N VAL A 183 4.95 12.49 14.93
CA VAL A 183 4.94 12.70 16.39
C VAL A 183 5.50 14.07 16.77
N ARG A 184 6.63 14.49 16.17
CA ARG A 184 7.22 15.81 16.43
C ARG A 184 6.28 16.95 16.02
N GLN A 185 5.58 16.82 14.88
CA GLN A 185 4.61 17.81 14.43
C GLN A 185 3.40 17.87 15.37
N GLU A 186 2.92 16.72 15.86
CA GLU A 186 1.80 16.65 16.80
C GLU A 186 2.17 17.26 18.14
N VAL A 187 3.35 16.94 18.68
CA VAL A 187 3.89 17.55 19.90
C VAL A 187 4.07 19.07 19.73
N SER A 188 4.48 19.53 18.54
CA SER A 188 4.61 20.96 18.25
C SER A 188 3.25 21.67 18.13
N ARG A 189 2.21 20.95 17.70
CA ARG A 189 0.82 21.46 17.65
C ARG A 189 0.16 21.46 19.01
N MET A 190 0.50 20.53 19.87
CA MET A 190 0.12 20.58 21.27
C MET A 190 0.91 21.74 21.92
N ARG A 191 0.42 22.97 21.78
CA ARG A 191 0.84 24.08 22.63
C ARG A 191 0.43 23.74 24.06
N VAL A 192 1.27 22.94 24.73
CA VAL A 192 1.21 22.85 26.18
C VAL A 192 1.54 24.27 26.65
N PRO A 193 0.63 24.97 27.32
CA PRO A 193 0.99 26.23 27.93
C PRO A 193 2.12 25.88 28.88
N CYS A 194 3.31 26.39 28.60
CA CYS A 194 4.49 26.19 29.42
C CYS A 194 4.26 26.98 30.71
N VAL A 195 3.61 26.39 31.70
CA VAL A 195 3.26 27.02 32.96
C VAL A 195 4.45 27.08 33.91
N LEU A 196 5.56 26.40 33.61
CA LEU A 196 6.81 26.51 34.36
C LEU A 196 7.99 26.50 33.38
N PRO A 197 8.92 27.47 33.48
CA PRO A 197 10.19 27.38 32.81
C PRO A 197 10.96 26.20 33.43
N LEU A 198 10.98 25.06 32.75
CA LEU A 198 11.94 24.02 33.08
C LEU A 198 13.32 24.66 32.94
N SER A 199 14.13 24.62 34.02
CA SER A 199 15.50 25.11 33.98
C SER A 199 16.24 24.36 32.84
N GLU A 200 17.18 25.06 32.19
CA GLU A 200 18.01 24.43 31.13
C GLU A 200 18.63 23.10 31.56
N ALA A 201 18.96 22.97 32.86
CA ALA A 201 19.45 21.74 33.45
C ALA A 201 18.42 20.59 33.40
N ALA A 202 17.15 20.86 33.72
CA ALA A 202 16.09 19.83 33.67
C ALA A 202 15.72 19.44 32.21
N MET A 203 15.90 20.35 31.24
CA MET A 203 15.77 20.03 29.84
C MET A 203 16.92 19.14 29.32
N ARG A 204 18.16 19.44 29.72
CA ARG A 204 19.32 18.59 29.37
C ARG A 204 19.19 17.20 29.93
N GLU A 205 18.81 17.06 31.20
CA GLU A 205 18.61 15.76 31.86
C GLU A 205 17.54 14.92 31.16
N LYS A 206 16.42 15.54 30.70
CA LYS A 206 15.39 14.83 29.94
C LYS A 206 15.83 14.44 28.52
N VAL A 207 16.60 15.29 27.86
CA VAL A 207 17.18 14.99 26.56
C VAL A 207 18.20 13.87 26.65
N GLU A 208 19.06 13.87 27.70
CA GLU A 208 20.01 12.79 27.94
C GLU A 208 19.32 11.47 28.29
N ALA A 209 18.24 11.50 29.08
CA ALA A 209 17.45 10.31 29.40
C ALA A 209 16.77 9.73 28.16
N VAL A 210 16.23 10.57 27.24
CA VAL A 210 15.64 10.15 25.97
C VAL A 210 16.72 9.58 25.05
N ASN A 211 17.88 10.23 24.93
CA ASN A 211 19.00 9.73 24.14
C ASN A 211 19.54 8.40 24.69
N ALA A 212 19.67 8.26 26.01
CA ALA A 212 20.09 7.01 26.64
C ALA A 212 19.10 5.86 26.39
N CYS A 213 17.79 6.14 26.39
CA CYS A 213 16.77 5.17 25.98
C CYS A 213 16.88 4.78 24.50
N PHE A 214 17.20 5.72 23.61
CA PHE A 214 17.43 5.46 22.19
C PHE A 214 18.71 4.65 21.96
N ASP A 215 19.80 4.96 22.66
CA ASP A 215 21.06 4.23 22.55
C ASP A 215 20.93 2.80 23.12
N ALA A 216 20.19 2.62 24.20
CA ALA A 216 19.88 1.30 24.75
C ALA A 216 19.01 0.46 23.78
N ALA A 217 18.06 1.08 23.08
CA ALA A 217 17.23 0.40 22.09
C ALA A 217 18.01 0.04 20.81
N THR A 218 19.00 0.86 20.42
CA THR A 218 19.86 0.58 19.26
C THR A 218 20.98 -0.41 19.57
N THR A 219 21.56 -0.40 20.76
CA THR A 219 22.58 -1.38 21.19
C THR A 219 21.97 -2.74 21.53
N GLY A 220 20.76 -2.79 22.08
CA GLY A 220 20.03 -4.04 22.34
C GLY A 220 19.61 -4.79 21.07
N ALA A 221 19.52 -4.12 19.94
CA ALA A 221 19.24 -4.75 18.65
C ALA A 221 20.47 -5.44 18.02
N ALA A 222 21.68 -5.11 18.50
CA ALA A 222 22.92 -5.72 18.01
C ALA A 222 23.33 -7.00 18.78
N THR A 223 22.80 -7.20 19.98
CA THR A 223 22.99 -8.42 20.76
C THR A 223 21.68 -9.20 20.79
N GLY A 224 21.58 -10.19 19.89
CA GLY A 224 20.37 -10.99 19.64
C GLY A 224 19.84 -11.81 20.80
N SER A 225 19.35 -11.18 21.87
CA SER A 225 18.57 -11.85 22.90
C SER A 225 17.67 -10.85 23.62
N ASN A 226 16.36 -11.11 23.53
CA ASN A 226 15.25 -10.50 24.26
C ASN A 226 14.42 -9.42 23.51
N LEU A 227 13.80 -9.82 22.40
CA LEU A 227 12.55 -9.21 21.94
C LEU A 227 11.40 -10.19 22.23
N SER A 228 11.08 -10.40 23.48
CA SER A 228 9.98 -11.26 23.91
C SER A 228 9.00 -10.64 24.91
N PRO A 229 8.52 -9.40 24.78
CA PRO A 229 7.21 -9.12 25.34
C PRO A 229 6.14 -8.69 24.34
N LEU A 230 6.45 -8.37 23.07
CA LEU A 230 5.43 -7.91 22.12
C LEU A 230 4.81 -9.02 21.27
N ARG A 231 5.32 -10.25 21.32
CA ARG A 231 4.74 -11.41 20.61
C ARG A 231 3.63 -12.11 21.37
N SER A 232 3.51 -11.91 22.68
CA SER A 232 2.49 -12.58 23.52
C SER A 232 1.08 -12.06 23.30
N GLY A 233 0.90 -10.79 22.92
CA GLY A 233 -0.44 -10.20 22.76
C GLY A 233 -1.18 -10.60 21.47
N TYR A 234 -0.47 -11.00 20.42
CA TYR A 234 -1.11 -11.36 19.14
C TYR A 234 -1.39 -12.86 19.00
N ALA A 235 -0.70 -13.71 19.73
CA ALA A 235 -0.92 -15.15 19.68
C ALA A 235 -2.16 -15.60 20.48
N SER A 236 -2.53 -14.90 21.55
CA SER A 236 -3.71 -15.23 22.38
C SER A 236 -5.03 -14.88 21.74
N ALA A 237 -5.09 -13.94 20.81
CA ALA A 237 -6.32 -13.55 20.13
C ALA A 237 -6.77 -14.52 19.03
N LEU A 238 -5.92 -15.47 18.64
CA LEU A 238 -6.20 -16.47 17.61
C LEU A 238 -6.56 -17.86 18.14
N GLN A 239 -6.51 -18.07 19.47
CA GLN A 239 -6.77 -19.38 20.07
C GLN A 239 -8.14 -19.51 20.76
N SER A 240 -8.97 -18.48 20.77
CA SER A 240 -10.33 -18.55 21.31
C SER A 240 -11.37 -18.60 20.20
N SER A 241 -11.37 -19.64 19.38
CA SER A 241 -12.56 -20.06 18.64
C SER A 241 -13.14 -21.28 19.35
N PRO A 242 -14.41 -21.26 19.75
CA PRO A 242 -15.01 -22.39 20.43
C PRO A 242 -15.14 -23.57 19.47
N ASP A 243 -14.72 -24.71 19.96
CA ASP A 243 -14.93 -26.05 19.45
C ASP A 243 -16.43 -26.27 19.24
N MET A 244 -16.90 -26.25 18.00
CA MET A 244 -18.26 -26.61 17.64
C MET A 244 -18.27 -28.11 17.39
N GLY A 245 -18.67 -28.79 18.45
CA GLY A 245 -18.79 -30.23 18.53
C GLY A 245 -19.48 -30.89 17.34
N ALA A 246 -18.84 -31.93 16.85
CA ALA A 246 -19.39 -32.94 15.98
C ALA A 246 -20.63 -33.55 16.64
N LYS A 247 -21.83 -33.37 16.09
CA LYS A 247 -22.98 -34.23 16.32
C LYS A 247 -23.07 -35.22 15.17
N ASP A 248 -22.58 -36.41 15.47
CA ASP A 248 -22.93 -37.69 14.86
C ASP A 248 -24.44 -37.88 14.94
N GLN A 249 -25.11 -38.04 13.80
CA GLN A 249 -26.42 -38.70 13.72
C GLN A 249 -26.44 -39.57 12.47
N GLY A 250 -26.24 -40.85 12.73
CA GLY A 250 -26.55 -41.91 11.81
C GLY A 250 -28.06 -42.07 11.64
N GLY A 251 -28.45 -42.74 10.60
CA GLY A 251 -29.72 -43.42 10.53
C GLY A 251 -30.48 -43.27 9.23
N ARG A 252 -30.41 -44.34 8.48
CA ARG A 252 -31.31 -44.87 7.45
C ARG A 252 -31.15 -44.35 6.03
#